data_c2f65804806cde0f626b11a3e9775393
#
_entry.id   c2f65804806cde0f626b11a3e9775393
#
_cell.length_a   1.000
_cell.length_b   1.000
_cell.length_c   1.000
_cell.angle_alpha   90.00
_cell.angle_beta   90.00
_cell.angle_gamma   90.00
#
_symmetry.space_group_name_H-M   'P 1'
#
loop_
_entity.id
_entity.type
_entity.pdbx_description
1 polymer ?
#
loop_
_entity_poly.entity_id
_entity_poly.type
_entity_poly.pdbx_seq_one_letter_code
_entity_poly.pdbx_strand_id
1 'polypeptide(L)'
;MRAFFYYFYKKYIMRQFVSLFFLLFITIGFSQTESVSKPVVDSLFREDQFYVSIAYNFIQKKPDNFNQYSFSTGLSAGFLRDFPISENRHWAIAPGIGYSYNDLKQTIDLSAVTENPDFELVKSRIILHYVDLPLEIRWRNATPDSHKFWRIHAGFMASYLINGKFKYEGGLTGSENINDILNKFQYATYLTFGFNTWNAYIHYGLNPYFDKD
;
A
#
# COMPACT_ATOMS: atom_id res chain seq x y z
N MET A 1 9.14 28.10 -32.58
CA MET A 1 10.02 28.74 -31.59
C MET A 1 9.47 28.67 -30.15
N ARG A 2 8.17 28.94 -29.85
CA ARG A 2 7.60 28.87 -28.48
C ARG A 2 7.65 27.48 -27.82
N ALA A 3 7.44 26.38 -28.58
CA ALA A 3 7.44 25.02 -28.04
C ALA A 3 8.83 24.56 -27.58
N PHE A 4 9.90 25.02 -28.25
CA PHE A 4 11.29 24.71 -27.91
C PHE A 4 11.71 25.36 -26.57
N PHE A 5 11.32 26.63 -26.34
CA PHE A 5 11.56 27.33 -25.07
C PHE A 5 10.79 26.70 -23.91
N TYR A 6 9.54 26.24 -24.14
CA TYR A 6 8.74 25.58 -23.13
C TYR A 6 9.34 24.25 -22.67
N TYR A 7 9.91 23.48 -23.61
CA TYR A 7 10.59 22.21 -23.29
C TYR A 7 11.86 22.42 -22.45
N PHE A 8 12.69 23.42 -22.77
CA PHE A 8 13.89 23.75 -21.99
C PHE A 8 13.52 24.29 -20.60
N TYR A 9 12.52 25.12 -20.49
CA TYR A 9 12.01 25.66 -19.22
C TYR A 9 11.52 24.55 -18.30
N LYS A 10 10.73 23.59 -18.79
CA LYS A 10 10.24 22.44 -18.05
C LYS A 10 11.38 21.51 -17.58
N LYS A 11 12.38 21.29 -18.41
CA LYS A 11 13.58 20.49 -18.08
C LYS A 11 14.45 21.18 -17.01
N TYR A 12 14.55 22.51 -17.06
CA TYR A 12 15.30 23.29 -16.08
C TYR A 12 14.63 23.28 -14.70
N ILE A 13 13.33 23.49 -14.64
CA ILE A 13 12.54 23.41 -13.39
C ILE A 13 12.63 22.00 -12.78
N MET A 14 12.46 20.96 -13.57
CA MET A 14 12.57 19.58 -13.10
C MET A 14 13.96 19.29 -12.50
N ARG A 15 15.02 19.81 -13.10
CA ARG A 15 16.39 19.67 -12.58
C ARG A 15 16.59 20.41 -11.26
N GLN A 16 15.98 21.57 -11.07
CA GLN A 16 16.01 22.32 -9.81
C GLN A 16 15.23 21.61 -8.71
N PHE A 17 14.05 21.02 -9.01
CA PHE A 17 13.29 20.22 -8.06
C PHE A 17 14.05 18.97 -7.60
N VAL A 18 14.69 18.26 -8.51
CA VAL A 18 15.55 17.11 -8.19
C VAL A 18 16.74 17.53 -7.33
N SER A 19 17.38 18.65 -7.66
CA SER A 19 18.50 19.18 -6.90
C SER A 19 18.09 19.62 -5.47
N LEU A 20 16.93 20.28 -5.34
CA LEU A 20 16.36 20.68 -4.05
C LEU A 20 15.97 19.45 -3.20
N PHE A 21 15.43 18.41 -3.83
CA PHE A 21 15.10 17.16 -3.18
C PHE A 21 16.35 16.46 -2.62
N PHE A 22 17.43 16.38 -3.40
CA PHE A 22 18.71 15.85 -2.95
C PHE A 22 19.35 16.71 -1.82
N LEU A 23 19.22 18.04 -1.89
CA LEU A 23 19.72 18.94 -0.86
C LEU A 23 19.00 18.74 0.49
N LEU A 24 17.67 18.49 0.44
CA LEU A 24 16.87 18.16 1.62
C LEU A 24 17.34 16.84 2.28
N PHE A 25 17.70 15.84 1.49
CA PHE A 25 18.26 14.59 2.01
C PHE A 25 19.62 14.76 2.68
N ILE A 26 20.47 15.62 2.15
CA ILE A 26 21.80 15.90 2.71
C ILE A 26 21.68 16.59 4.08
N THR A 27 20.72 17.50 4.27
CA THR A 27 20.51 18.20 5.55
C THR A 27 20.01 17.28 6.66
N ILE A 28 19.28 16.19 6.32
CA ILE A 28 18.83 15.19 7.29
C ILE A 28 20.02 14.34 7.81
N GLY A 29 21.04 14.12 6.97
CA GLY A 29 22.23 13.32 7.31
C GLY A 29 23.17 13.97 8.33
N PHE A 30 23.14 15.29 8.52
CA PHE A 30 24.05 16.01 9.45
C PHE A 30 23.47 16.28 10.84
N SER A 31 22.25 15.83 11.13
CA SER A 31 21.60 16.03 12.44
C SER A 31 21.98 15.00 13.51
N GLN A 32 22.98 14.14 13.26
CA GLN A 32 23.45 13.18 14.24
C GLN A 32 24.73 13.68 14.92
N THR A 33 24.60 14.71 15.74
CA THR A 33 25.64 15.02 16.73
C THR A 33 25.39 14.12 17.93
N GLU A 34 26.14 13.02 18.00
CA GLU A 34 26.17 12.17 19.18
C GLU A 34 26.70 12.95 20.38
N SER A 35 25.80 13.35 21.25
CA SER A 35 26.16 13.54 22.66
C SER A 35 26.29 12.13 23.25
N VAL A 36 27.51 11.69 23.55
CA VAL A 36 27.77 10.46 24.29
C VAL A 36 27.32 10.65 25.74
N SER A 37 26.01 10.72 25.96
CA SER A 37 25.39 10.39 27.23
C SER A 37 25.13 8.88 27.21
N LYS A 38 25.54 8.15 28.26
CA LYS A 38 25.12 6.75 28.44
C LYS A 38 23.62 6.70 28.17
N PRO A 39 23.13 5.84 27.26
CA PRO A 39 21.72 5.78 26.96
C PRO A 39 20.98 5.46 28.28
N VAL A 40 20.19 6.39 28.77
CA VAL A 40 19.21 6.09 29.80
C VAL A 40 18.25 5.14 29.10
N VAL A 41 18.29 3.87 29.52
CA VAL A 41 17.39 2.84 28.98
C VAL A 41 15.98 3.30 29.28
N ASP A 42 15.28 3.77 28.22
CA ASP A 42 13.90 4.21 28.34
C ASP A 42 13.01 2.97 28.49
N SER A 43 12.65 2.65 29.75
CA SER A 43 11.72 1.57 30.07
C SER A 43 10.33 1.78 29.47
N LEU A 44 10.05 2.98 28.98
CA LEU A 44 8.77 3.38 28.38
C LEU A 44 8.84 3.47 26.84
N PHE A 45 9.78 2.78 26.21
CA PHE A 45 9.98 2.87 24.76
C PHE A 45 8.72 2.57 23.95
N ARG A 46 8.57 3.26 22.81
CA ARG A 46 7.52 3.07 21.81
C ARG A 46 8.14 2.65 20.48
N GLU A 47 7.42 1.85 19.73
CA GLU A 47 7.82 1.42 18.39
C GLU A 47 6.92 2.09 17.33
N ASP A 48 7.06 3.40 17.16
CA ASP A 48 6.44 4.11 16.04
C ASP A 48 7.06 3.59 14.74
N GLN A 49 6.23 3.28 13.74
CA GLN A 49 6.68 2.55 12.56
C GLN A 49 6.26 3.23 11.27
N PHE A 50 7.24 3.57 10.42
CA PHE A 50 7.01 3.75 9.00
C PHE A 50 7.09 2.39 8.32
N TYR A 51 6.13 2.08 7.47
CA TYR A 51 6.12 0.84 6.71
C TYR A 51 6.02 1.09 5.21
N VAL A 52 6.63 0.20 4.45
CA VAL A 52 6.43 0.04 3.01
C VAL A 52 6.21 -1.44 2.77
N SER A 53 5.19 -1.81 2.00
CA SER A 53 4.90 -3.20 1.72
C SER A 53 4.63 -3.47 0.25
N ILE A 54 4.94 -4.70 -0.15
CA ILE A 54 4.62 -5.26 -1.47
C ILE A 54 3.79 -6.51 -1.22
N ALA A 55 2.67 -6.62 -1.91
CA ALA A 55 1.76 -7.76 -1.82
C ALA A 55 1.46 -8.35 -3.18
N TYR A 56 1.12 -9.63 -3.17
CA TYR A 56 0.43 -10.31 -4.25
C TYR A 56 -1.06 -10.32 -3.95
N ASN A 57 -1.86 -9.72 -4.83
CA ASN A 57 -3.31 -9.66 -4.69
C ASN A 57 -3.97 -10.73 -5.54
N PHE A 58 -5.03 -11.34 -5.01
CA PHE A 58 -5.92 -12.18 -5.79
C PHE A 58 -7.38 -11.93 -5.40
N ILE A 59 -8.27 -11.96 -6.39
CA ILE A 59 -9.70 -11.77 -6.20
C ILE A 59 -10.33 -13.10 -5.89
N GLN A 60 -11.03 -13.17 -4.77
CA GLN A 60 -11.89 -14.32 -4.42
C GLN A 60 -13.32 -14.08 -4.90
N LYS A 61 -14.09 -15.15 -5.08
CA LYS A 61 -15.51 -15.11 -5.51
C LYS A 61 -15.71 -14.32 -6.82
N LYS A 62 -14.75 -14.46 -7.73
CA LYS A 62 -14.85 -13.88 -9.07
C LYS A 62 -15.83 -14.69 -9.95
N PRO A 63 -16.43 -14.08 -10.99
CA PRO A 63 -17.16 -14.80 -12.01
C PRO A 63 -16.28 -15.85 -12.73
N ASP A 64 -16.85 -16.91 -13.26
CA ASP A 64 -16.12 -18.02 -13.89
C ASP A 64 -15.31 -17.58 -15.13
N ASN A 65 -15.78 -16.55 -15.83
CA ASN A 65 -15.11 -15.96 -16.99
C ASN A 65 -13.96 -14.99 -16.65
N PHE A 66 -13.66 -14.80 -15.36
CA PHE A 66 -12.55 -13.95 -14.90
C PHE A 66 -11.37 -14.80 -14.45
N ASN A 67 -10.22 -14.68 -15.11
CA ASN A 67 -9.01 -15.38 -14.73
C ASN A 67 -7.84 -14.42 -14.55
N GLN A 68 -7.08 -14.61 -13.46
CA GLN A 68 -5.87 -13.84 -13.23
C GLN A 68 -4.76 -14.37 -14.13
N TYR A 69 -4.22 -13.50 -15.00
CA TYR A 69 -3.21 -13.91 -15.97
C TYR A 69 -1.78 -13.53 -15.57
N SER A 70 -1.62 -12.69 -14.56
CA SER A 70 -0.31 -12.17 -14.17
C SER A 70 -0.26 -11.80 -12.70
N PHE A 71 0.92 -11.43 -12.22
CA PHE A 71 1.16 -10.96 -10.87
C PHE A 71 0.39 -9.65 -10.64
N SER A 72 -0.65 -9.72 -9.80
CA SER A 72 -1.44 -8.56 -9.38
C SER A 72 -0.75 -7.91 -8.17
N THR A 73 -0.23 -6.72 -8.37
CA THR A 73 0.64 -6.05 -7.40
C THR A 73 -0.15 -5.18 -6.44
N GLY A 74 0.08 -5.34 -5.15
CA GLY A 74 -0.28 -4.38 -4.10
C GLY A 74 0.97 -3.66 -3.60
N LEU A 75 0.92 -2.34 -3.51
CA LEU A 75 1.96 -1.53 -2.88
C LEU A 75 1.31 -0.68 -1.80
N SER A 76 1.87 -0.63 -0.61
CA SER A 76 1.39 0.29 0.42
C SER A 76 2.52 0.90 1.22
N ALA A 77 2.26 2.09 1.73
CA ALA A 77 3.16 2.81 2.61
C ALA A 77 2.35 3.61 3.62
N GLY A 78 2.88 3.75 4.83
CA GLY A 78 2.19 4.50 5.87
C GLY A 78 2.98 4.62 7.15
N PHE A 79 2.28 5.14 8.15
CA PHE A 79 2.81 5.35 9.50
C PHE A 79 1.82 4.80 10.52
N LEU A 80 2.35 4.10 11.52
CA LEU A 80 1.62 3.57 12.66
C LEU A 80 2.24 4.12 13.94
N ARG A 81 1.41 4.67 14.81
CA ARG A 81 1.84 5.16 16.12
C ARG A 81 1.55 4.15 17.19
N ASP A 82 2.59 3.80 17.93
CA ASP A 82 2.54 2.77 18.97
C ASP A 82 2.10 3.35 20.34
N PHE A 83 1.07 2.75 20.92
CA PHE A 83 0.60 3.05 22.28
C PHE A 83 0.67 1.78 23.13
N PRO A 84 1.77 1.58 23.90
CA PRO A 84 1.91 0.45 24.77
C PRO A 84 0.82 0.45 25.86
N ILE A 85 0.17 -0.70 26.05
CA ILE A 85 -0.93 -0.89 27.00
C ILE A 85 -0.56 -1.79 28.17
N SER A 86 0.60 -2.48 28.10
CA SER A 86 1.12 -3.33 29.18
C SER A 86 2.34 -2.69 29.86
N GLU A 87 2.51 -2.92 31.14
CA GLU A 87 3.67 -2.43 31.91
C GLU A 87 5.00 -2.94 31.34
N ASN A 88 5.05 -4.20 30.89
CA ASN A 88 6.22 -4.80 30.26
C ASN A 88 6.42 -4.42 28.79
N ARG A 89 5.58 -3.52 28.22
CA ARG A 89 5.63 -3.04 26.84
C ARG A 89 5.50 -4.11 25.74
N HIS A 90 5.09 -5.33 26.12
CA HIS A 90 4.88 -6.40 25.15
C HIS A 90 3.61 -6.21 24.31
N TRP A 91 2.60 -5.54 24.88
CA TRP A 91 1.35 -5.28 24.21
C TRP A 91 1.18 -3.80 23.90
N ALA A 92 0.72 -3.50 22.70
CA ALA A 92 0.41 -2.15 22.26
C ALA A 92 -0.81 -2.12 21.35
N ILE A 93 -1.42 -0.95 21.23
CA ILE A 93 -2.39 -0.59 20.19
C ILE A 93 -1.72 0.41 19.26
N ALA A 94 -1.86 0.23 17.96
CA ALA A 94 -1.26 1.12 16.99
C ALA A 94 -2.27 1.55 15.92
N PRO A 95 -2.90 2.72 16.08
CA PRO A 95 -3.58 3.40 14.98
C PRO A 95 -2.57 3.95 13.99
N GLY A 96 -3.01 4.09 12.73
CA GLY A 96 -2.15 4.61 11.68
C GLY A 96 -2.90 5.26 10.54
N ILE A 97 -2.11 5.74 9.60
CA ILE A 97 -2.57 6.25 8.31
C ILE A 97 -1.63 5.77 7.22
N GLY A 98 -2.19 5.43 6.08
CA GLY A 98 -1.40 4.94 4.95
C GLY A 98 -2.04 5.25 3.61
N TYR A 99 -1.37 4.81 2.59
CA TYR A 99 -1.82 4.85 1.21
C TYR A 99 -1.52 3.51 0.57
N SER A 100 -2.48 2.99 -0.21
CA SER A 100 -2.27 1.78 -1.00
C SER A 100 -2.65 1.95 -2.46
N TYR A 101 -1.87 1.27 -3.28
CA TYR A 101 -2.04 1.10 -4.71
C TYR A 101 -2.22 -0.39 -5.01
N ASN A 102 -3.31 -0.74 -5.69
CA ASN A 102 -3.59 -2.12 -6.08
C ASN A 102 -3.80 -2.19 -7.59
N ASP A 103 -3.05 -3.07 -8.26
CA ASP A 103 -3.15 -3.36 -9.69
C ASP A 103 -3.58 -4.81 -9.86
N LEU A 104 -4.88 -5.01 -10.10
CA LEU A 104 -5.50 -6.32 -10.27
C LEU A 104 -5.57 -6.68 -11.75
N LYS A 105 -4.81 -7.68 -12.18
CA LYS A 105 -4.70 -8.09 -13.57
C LYS A 105 -5.55 -9.32 -13.83
N GLN A 106 -6.54 -9.16 -14.72
CA GLN A 106 -7.51 -10.20 -15.06
C GLN A 106 -7.61 -10.38 -16.56
N THR A 107 -7.88 -11.61 -17.01
CA THR A 107 -8.39 -11.89 -18.35
C THR A 107 -9.88 -12.13 -18.22
N ILE A 108 -10.67 -11.49 -19.07
CA ILE A 108 -12.11 -11.68 -19.17
C ILE A 108 -12.36 -12.49 -20.43
N ASP A 109 -13.02 -13.63 -20.28
CA ASP A 109 -13.46 -14.47 -21.39
C ASP A 109 -14.88 -14.03 -21.81
N LEU A 110 -15.00 -13.50 -23.01
CA LEU A 110 -16.25 -13.03 -23.59
C LEU A 110 -16.79 -13.96 -24.68
N SER A 111 -16.23 -15.15 -24.84
CA SER A 111 -16.64 -16.12 -25.88
C SER A 111 -18.13 -16.46 -25.84
N ALA A 112 -18.76 -16.38 -24.67
CA ALA A 112 -20.19 -16.61 -24.52
C ALA A 112 -21.08 -15.47 -25.02
N VAL A 113 -20.55 -14.27 -25.27
CA VAL A 113 -21.30 -13.04 -25.62
C VAL A 113 -20.87 -12.41 -26.93
N THR A 114 -19.79 -12.89 -27.54
CA THR A 114 -19.28 -12.39 -28.82
C THR A 114 -18.82 -13.53 -29.72
N GLU A 115 -19.16 -13.45 -31.02
CA GLU A 115 -18.67 -14.35 -32.06
C GLU A 115 -17.36 -13.84 -32.71
N ASN A 116 -16.90 -12.65 -32.32
CA ASN A 116 -15.69 -12.06 -32.89
C ASN A 116 -14.46 -12.54 -32.11
N PRO A 117 -13.52 -13.31 -32.74
CA PRO A 117 -12.34 -13.85 -32.08
C PRO A 117 -11.38 -12.78 -31.52
N ASP A 118 -11.42 -11.55 -32.04
CA ASP A 118 -10.58 -10.45 -31.53
C ASP A 118 -11.04 -9.97 -30.14
N PHE A 119 -12.27 -10.31 -29.72
CA PHE A 119 -12.84 -9.93 -28.44
C PHE A 119 -13.06 -11.14 -27.50
N GLU A 120 -12.65 -12.33 -27.91
CA GLU A 120 -12.87 -13.55 -27.14
C GLU A 120 -12.16 -13.50 -25.78
N LEU A 121 -10.91 -13.00 -25.76
CA LEU A 121 -10.13 -12.85 -24.55
C LEU A 121 -9.64 -11.41 -24.40
N VAL A 122 -10.15 -10.70 -23.41
CA VAL A 122 -9.77 -9.32 -23.10
C VAL A 122 -8.91 -9.29 -21.84
N LYS A 123 -7.68 -8.79 -21.98
CA LYS A 123 -6.83 -8.48 -20.82
C LYS A 123 -7.30 -7.21 -20.16
N SER A 124 -7.56 -7.28 -18.87
CA SER A 124 -8.01 -6.13 -18.10
C SER A 124 -7.18 -5.90 -16.84
N ARG A 125 -7.16 -4.67 -16.40
CA ARG A 125 -6.49 -4.23 -15.17
C ARG A 125 -7.41 -3.29 -14.40
N ILE A 126 -7.62 -3.59 -13.12
CA ILE A 126 -8.33 -2.72 -12.21
C ILE A 126 -7.28 -2.08 -11.30
N ILE A 127 -7.14 -0.76 -11.41
CA ILE A 127 -6.18 0.02 -10.65
C ILE A 127 -6.93 0.81 -9.59
N LEU A 128 -6.61 0.55 -8.32
CA LEU A 128 -7.30 1.12 -7.17
C LEU A 128 -6.30 1.86 -6.28
N HIS A 129 -6.69 3.04 -5.83
CA HIS A 129 -5.93 3.90 -4.93
C HIS A 129 -6.75 4.18 -3.68
N TYR A 130 -6.19 3.90 -2.51
CA TYR A 130 -6.86 4.09 -1.22
C TYR A 130 -6.04 4.94 -0.26
N VAL A 131 -6.74 5.65 0.61
CA VAL A 131 -6.22 6.08 1.91
C VAL A 131 -6.63 5.03 2.93
N ASP A 132 -5.68 4.53 3.69
CA ASP A 132 -5.85 3.46 4.65
C ASP A 132 -5.77 3.98 6.08
N LEU A 133 -6.67 3.49 6.93
CA LEU A 133 -6.70 3.75 8.36
C LEU A 133 -6.56 2.40 9.09
N PRO A 134 -5.33 1.92 9.28
CA PRO A 134 -5.07 0.70 10.03
C PRO A 134 -5.20 0.93 11.53
N LEU A 135 -5.67 -0.09 12.23
CA LEU A 135 -5.66 -0.20 13.69
C LEU A 135 -5.14 -1.59 14.06
N GLU A 136 -4.00 -1.64 14.76
CA GLU A 136 -3.34 -2.89 15.14
C GLU A 136 -3.37 -3.13 16.64
N ILE A 137 -3.53 -4.40 17.02
CA ILE A 137 -3.12 -4.92 18.32
C ILE A 137 -1.79 -5.62 18.08
N ARG A 138 -0.77 -5.21 18.81
CA ARG A 138 0.61 -5.66 18.65
C ARG A 138 1.08 -6.43 19.85
N TRP A 139 1.69 -7.57 19.59
CA TRP A 139 2.49 -8.28 20.57
C TRP A 139 3.94 -8.35 20.11
N ARG A 140 4.85 -8.11 21.03
CA ARG A 140 6.30 -8.19 20.78
C ARG A 140 7.03 -8.71 22.03
N ASN A 141 8.12 -9.46 21.84
CA ASN A 141 9.01 -9.83 22.92
C ASN A 141 10.24 -8.90 22.98
N ALA A 142 10.02 -7.62 22.72
CA ALA A 142 11.06 -6.60 22.72
C ALA A 142 11.59 -6.32 24.13
N THR A 143 12.90 -6.08 24.20
CA THR A 143 13.56 -5.52 25.38
C THR A 143 14.14 -4.16 25.02
N PRO A 144 14.29 -3.20 25.97
CA PRO A 144 14.84 -1.88 25.68
C PRO A 144 16.21 -1.90 25.01
N ASP A 145 16.99 -2.96 25.24
CA ASP A 145 18.38 -3.07 24.78
C ASP A 145 18.55 -3.84 23.46
N SER A 146 17.46 -4.40 22.91
CA SER A 146 17.54 -5.24 21.71
C SER A 146 16.53 -4.88 20.66
N HIS A 147 17.01 -4.65 19.42
CA HIS A 147 16.16 -4.50 18.23
C HIS A 147 15.85 -5.84 17.54
N LYS A 148 16.41 -6.96 18.02
CA LYS A 148 16.20 -8.31 17.46
C LYS A 148 15.13 -9.03 18.25
N PHE A 149 13.87 -8.81 17.90
CA PHE A 149 12.73 -9.44 18.57
C PHE A 149 11.66 -9.91 17.57
N TRP A 150 10.86 -10.85 18.02
CA TRP A 150 9.68 -11.32 17.31
C TRP A 150 8.50 -10.39 17.57
N ARG A 151 7.67 -10.22 16.55
CA ARG A 151 6.43 -9.45 16.63
C ARG A 151 5.30 -10.15 15.92
N ILE A 152 4.11 -10.05 16.48
CA ILE A 152 2.86 -10.53 15.88
C ILE A 152 1.87 -9.38 16.02
N HIS A 153 1.29 -8.96 14.89
CA HIS A 153 0.28 -7.92 14.90
C HIS A 153 -1.00 -8.46 14.26
N ALA A 154 -2.14 -8.20 14.90
CA ALA A 154 -3.46 -8.41 14.33
C ALA A 154 -4.08 -7.05 14.05
N GLY A 155 -4.48 -6.80 12.82
CA GLY A 155 -4.98 -5.51 12.38
C GLY A 155 -6.37 -5.57 11.74
N PHE A 156 -7.07 -4.47 11.91
CA PHE A 156 -8.25 -4.11 11.12
C PHE A 156 -7.89 -2.88 10.30
N MET A 157 -8.34 -2.82 9.05
CA MET A 157 -8.10 -1.70 8.16
C MET A 157 -9.40 -1.21 7.55
N ALA A 158 -9.66 0.09 7.68
CA ALA A 158 -10.67 0.78 6.91
C ALA A 158 -9.97 1.61 5.83
N SER A 159 -10.36 1.42 4.57
CA SER A 159 -9.75 2.08 3.42
C SER A 159 -10.80 2.89 2.67
N TYR A 160 -10.45 4.12 2.31
CA TYR A 160 -11.29 4.99 1.50
C TYR A 160 -10.75 5.10 0.08
N LEU A 161 -11.59 4.77 -0.92
CA LEU A 161 -11.25 4.83 -2.33
C LEU A 161 -11.08 6.27 -2.80
N ILE A 162 -9.88 6.62 -3.27
CA ILE A 162 -9.58 7.91 -3.89
C ILE A 162 -9.86 7.85 -5.39
N ASN A 163 -9.39 6.77 -6.04
CA ASN A 163 -9.47 6.63 -7.49
C ASN A 163 -9.48 5.16 -7.90
N GLY A 164 -10.38 4.82 -8.82
CA GLY A 164 -10.48 3.51 -9.45
C GLY A 164 -10.50 3.64 -10.96
N LYS A 165 -9.65 2.89 -11.65
CA LYS A 165 -9.55 2.88 -13.11
C LYS A 165 -9.61 1.44 -13.62
N PHE A 166 -10.41 1.24 -14.65
CA PHE A 166 -10.46 0.02 -15.43
C PHE A 166 -9.73 0.24 -16.75
N LYS A 167 -8.74 -0.58 -17.05
CA LYS A 167 -8.03 -0.61 -18.32
C LYS A 167 -8.27 -1.93 -19.00
N TYR A 168 -8.48 -1.92 -20.30
CA TYR A 168 -8.67 -3.12 -21.09
C TYR A 168 -7.86 -3.06 -22.38
N GLU A 169 -7.34 -4.21 -22.79
CA GLU A 169 -6.55 -4.44 -24.00
C GLU A 169 -7.07 -5.69 -24.69
N GLY A 170 -7.52 -5.55 -25.94
CA GLY A 170 -8.07 -6.60 -26.79
C GLY A 170 -8.30 -6.01 -28.18
N GLY A 171 -9.33 -6.41 -28.89
CA GLY A 171 -9.75 -5.78 -30.16
C GLY A 171 -10.01 -4.28 -30.04
N LEU A 172 -10.35 -3.81 -28.83
CA LEU A 172 -10.35 -2.39 -28.43
C LEU A 172 -9.44 -2.20 -27.22
N THR A 173 -8.78 -1.04 -27.16
CA THR A 173 -7.95 -0.66 -26.02
C THR A 173 -8.50 0.62 -25.42
N GLY A 174 -8.71 0.67 -24.12
CA GLY A 174 -9.27 1.82 -23.45
C GLY A 174 -8.97 1.89 -21.95
N SER A 175 -9.37 3.00 -21.36
CA SER A 175 -9.27 3.25 -19.93
C SER A 175 -10.45 4.08 -19.45
N GLU A 176 -11.17 3.58 -18.46
CA GLU A 176 -12.37 4.20 -17.90
C GLU A 176 -12.23 4.43 -16.41
N ASN A 177 -12.86 5.47 -15.92
CA ASN A 177 -13.01 5.69 -14.48
C ASN A 177 -14.20 4.87 -13.99
N ILE A 178 -13.98 4.07 -12.96
CA ILE A 178 -14.99 3.16 -12.39
C ILE A 178 -15.38 3.51 -10.95
N ASN A 179 -15.06 4.73 -10.50
CA ASN A 179 -15.31 5.15 -9.12
C ASN A 179 -16.77 4.99 -8.70
N ASP A 180 -17.72 5.16 -9.63
CA ASP A 180 -19.15 5.18 -9.32
C ASP A 180 -19.73 3.79 -9.09
N ILE A 181 -19.09 2.73 -9.61
CA ILE A 181 -19.50 1.34 -9.42
C ILE A 181 -18.70 0.62 -8.34
N LEU A 182 -17.75 1.31 -7.70
CA LEU A 182 -16.91 0.76 -6.64
C LEU A 182 -17.38 1.20 -5.26
N ASN A 183 -17.38 0.27 -4.31
CA ASN A 183 -17.54 0.59 -2.90
C ASN A 183 -16.47 1.58 -2.45
N LYS A 184 -16.90 2.75 -1.97
CA LYS A 184 -15.99 3.80 -1.48
C LYS A 184 -15.23 3.36 -0.24
N PHE A 185 -15.83 2.55 0.61
CA PHE A 185 -15.21 2.01 1.82
C PHE A 185 -14.89 0.54 1.65
N GLN A 186 -13.65 0.20 1.92
CA GLN A 186 -13.18 -1.17 2.00
C GLN A 186 -12.76 -1.48 3.43
N TYR A 187 -13.13 -2.66 3.90
CA TYR A 187 -12.77 -3.15 5.22
C TYR A 187 -11.98 -4.44 5.07
N ALA A 188 -10.97 -4.58 5.90
CA ALA A 188 -10.12 -5.76 5.88
C ALA A 188 -9.60 -6.11 7.26
N THR A 189 -9.21 -7.37 7.43
CA THR A 189 -8.39 -7.83 8.55
C THR A 189 -7.05 -8.30 8.03
N TYR A 190 -6.03 -8.23 8.85
CA TYR A 190 -4.72 -8.74 8.50
C TYR A 190 -3.95 -9.24 9.73
N LEU A 191 -3.02 -10.15 9.46
CA LEU A 191 -2.06 -10.64 10.43
C LEU A 191 -0.66 -10.36 9.90
N THR A 192 0.20 -9.86 10.77
CA THR A 192 1.62 -9.63 10.48
C THR A 192 2.47 -10.44 11.43
N PHE A 193 3.48 -11.09 10.88
CA PHE A 193 4.49 -11.82 11.61
C PHE A 193 5.87 -11.28 11.23
N GLY A 194 6.63 -10.82 12.22
CA GLY A 194 7.88 -10.14 11.96
C GLY A 194 9.03 -10.52 12.88
N PHE A 195 10.22 -10.38 12.32
CA PHE A 195 11.47 -10.48 13.05
C PHE A 195 12.42 -9.36 12.60
N ASN A 196 12.96 -8.61 13.53
CA ASN A 196 13.82 -7.47 13.25
C ASN A 196 13.08 -6.44 12.34
N THR A 197 13.61 -6.16 11.16
CA THR A 197 13.04 -5.20 10.20
C THR A 197 12.01 -5.83 9.26
N TRP A 198 12.06 -7.14 9.06
CA TRP A 198 11.24 -7.84 8.08
C TRP A 198 9.92 -8.32 8.67
N ASN A 199 8.84 -8.10 7.91
CA ASN A 199 7.51 -8.55 8.27
C ASN A 199 6.88 -9.27 7.06
N ALA A 200 6.29 -10.43 7.31
CA ALA A 200 5.36 -11.07 6.40
C ALA A 200 3.94 -10.77 6.85
N TYR A 201 3.01 -10.53 5.91
CA TYR A 201 1.63 -10.28 6.27
C TYR A 201 0.64 -10.98 5.33
N ILE A 202 -0.53 -11.29 5.87
CA ILE A 202 -1.68 -11.82 5.15
C ILE A 202 -2.83 -10.87 5.40
N HIS A 203 -3.47 -10.43 4.32
CA HIS A 203 -4.57 -9.47 4.33
C HIS A 203 -5.81 -10.11 3.71
N TYR A 204 -6.97 -9.90 4.32
CA TYR A 204 -8.25 -10.44 3.86
C TYR A 204 -9.32 -9.33 3.82
N GLY A 205 -9.84 -9.06 2.62
CA GLY A 205 -10.94 -8.12 2.41
C GLY A 205 -12.26 -8.70 2.90
N LEU A 206 -13.03 -7.90 3.64
CA LEU A 206 -14.29 -8.31 4.27
C LEU A 206 -15.51 -7.98 3.43
N ASN A 207 -15.42 -6.99 2.55
CA ASN A 207 -16.52 -6.57 1.67
C ASN A 207 -16.10 -6.60 0.19
N PRO A 208 -17.05 -6.69 -0.74
CA PRO A 208 -16.76 -6.70 -2.17
C PRO A 208 -16.21 -5.35 -2.64
N TYR A 209 -15.42 -5.38 -3.73
CA TYR A 209 -14.94 -4.16 -4.38
C TYR A 209 -16.04 -3.38 -5.09
N PHE A 210 -16.98 -4.11 -5.72
CA PHE A 210 -18.09 -3.52 -6.48
C PHE A 210 -19.31 -3.33 -5.59
N ASP A 211 -20.00 -2.21 -5.80
CA ASP A 211 -21.31 -1.98 -5.19
C ASP A 211 -22.34 -2.96 -5.76
N LYS A 212 -23.31 -3.31 -4.94
CA LYS A 212 -24.38 -4.24 -5.33
C LYS A 212 -25.65 -3.41 -5.60
N ASP A 213 -25.68 -2.62 -6.64
CA ASP A 213 -26.94 -2.06 -7.14
C ASP A 213 -27.47 -2.87 -8.32
#